data_79c6bc493dc3ab2216aaefa403cbffc0
#
_entry.id   79c6bc493dc3ab2216aaefa403cbffc0
#
_cell.length_a   1.000
_cell.length_b   1.000
_cell.length_c   1.000
_cell.angle_alpha   90.00
_cell.angle_beta   90.00
_cell.angle_gamma   90.00
#
_symmetry.space_group_name_H-M   'P 1'
#
loop_
_entity.id
_entity.type
_entity.pdbx_description
1 polymer ?
#
loop_
_entity_poly.entity_id
_entity_poly.type
_entity_poly.pdbx_seq_one_letter_code
_entity_poly.pdbx_strand_id
1 'polypeptide(L)'
;MENKNSFDQWPISNEIITAIRNKGWSSPTDIQNDSIPFALNGTDLLAQAKTGSGKTVAFGIPAIERCIEDNSIQILILTPTRELASQVSEELNWLKGSKKIKVDAFYGGVGIEPQIQKIESGIEILVGTPGRIIDLIRKKILDISKLKMLILDEADRMLDMGFFPDVQWIISKSNDKRQTLLFSATFPQEILDLSSEMMNEPEHVLTSEFEVEIPDISQKFSRIGRINKSWALSNILFEFNFQGQILVFCNTKRMVEMLEQRFSKVIKDKKISSLQGDMSQSAREKVMNEFKSGNIDLLISTDVAARGLHVDGVNLVVNYDLPNAVDSYVHRIGRTGRMGNFGVAWSLVSSEEMGMVSILKNVHGLDINESEIPENENQYFSRKKDWNEHSNLFGMVSLSIDVGVDEGLNHQKLFDWVKGLIRISDLAIGSISIDERDSKIEIHQSKVDYVISAIEKNKDLGRIVHVAVV
;
A
#
# COMPACT_ATOMS: atom_id res chain seq x y z
N MET A 1 35.72 24.58 -11.56
CA MET A 1 34.95 23.50 -10.89
C MET A 1 33.59 23.47 -11.57
N GLU A 2 33.38 22.55 -12.50
CA GLU A 2 32.10 22.41 -13.15
C GLU A 2 31.05 22.01 -12.09
N ASN A 3 29.94 22.72 -12.12
CA ASN A 3 28.83 22.55 -11.20
C ASN A 3 28.14 21.19 -11.49
N LYS A 4 28.67 20.11 -10.92
CA LYS A 4 28.16 18.73 -11.12
C LYS A 4 26.74 18.49 -10.63
N ASN A 5 26.00 19.54 -10.28
CA ASN A 5 24.66 19.47 -9.68
C ASN A 5 23.68 20.43 -10.37
N SER A 6 23.73 20.53 -11.69
CA SER A 6 22.81 21.37 -12.48
C SER A 6 22.31 20.60 -13.69
N PHE A 7 21.05 20.85 -14.10
CA PHE A 7 20.49 20.28 -15.34
C PHE A 7 21.26 20.69 -16.61
N ASP A 8 22.02 21.78 -16.56
CA ASP A 8 22.87 22.26 -17.68
C ASP A 8 24.08 21.35 -17.96
N GLN A 9 24.35 20.36 -17.09
CA GLN A 9 25.45 19.40 -17.29
C GLN A 9 25.18 18.40 -18.43
N TRP A 10 23.95 18.25 -18.87
CA TRP A 10 23.56 17.31 -19.91
C TRP A 10 23.24 18.02 -21.23
N PRO A 11 23.40 17.34 -22.38
CA PRO A 11 23.06 17.89 -23.68
C PRO A 11 21.54 17.88 -23.90
N ILE A 12 20.81 18.70 -23.16
CA ILE A 12 19.35 18.88 -23.28
C ILE A 12 19.01 20.26 -23.81
N SER A 13 17.88 20.34 -24.49
CA SER A 13 17.43 21.53 -25.17
C SER A 13 17.10 22.69 -24.24
N ASN A 14 17.28 23.91 -24.72
CA ASN A 14 17.00 25.13 -23.94
C ASN A 14 15.52 25.23 -23.53
N GLU A 15 14.61 24.65 -24.28
CA GLU A 15 13.18 24.60 -23.97
C GLU A 15 12.93 23.85 -22.67
N ILE A 16 13.56 22.68 -22.49
CA ILE A 16 13.46 21.89 -21.26
C ILE A 16 14.14 22.61 -20.09
N ILE A 17 15.35 23.12 -20.27
CA ILE A 17 16.06 23.89 -19.24
C ILE A 17 15.21 25.08 -18.78
N THR A 18 14.61 25.81 -19.71
CA THR A 18 13.74 26.95 -19.37
C THR A 18 12.51 26.51 -18.60
N ALA A 19 11.88 25.40 -18.99
CA ALA A 19 10.74 24.85 -18.28
C ALA A 19 11.10 24.47 -16.83
N ILE A 20 12.23 23.79 -16.62
CA ILE A 20 12.75 23.40 -15.30
C ILE A 20 13.03 24.63 -14.42
N ARG A 21 13.71 25.65 -14.97
CA ARG A 21 14.00 26.89 -14.25
C ARG A 21 12.72 27.66 -13.87
N ASN A 22 11.71 27.68 -14.73
CA ASN A 22 10.42 28.31 -14.46
C ASN A 22 9.65 27.61 -13.31
N LYS A 23 9.94 26.34 -13.05
CA LYS A 23 9.43 25.62 -11.86
C LYS A 23 10.22 25.92 -10.58
N GLY A 24 11.33 26.67 -10.69
CA GLY A 24 12.21 27.00 -9.55
C GLY A 24 13.14 25.84 -9.16
N TRP A 25 13.33 24.85 -10.05
CA TRP A 25 14.23 23.72 -9.76
C TRP A 25 15.66 24.08 -10.23
N SER A 26 16.58 24.00 -9.28
CA SER A 26 17.99 24.40 -9.50
C SER A 26 18.93 23.20 -9.67
N SER A 27 18.60 22.07 -9.04
CA SER A 27 19.43 20.86 -9.05
C SER A 27 18.59 19.62 -9.29
N PRO A 28 19.13 18.63 -10.03
CA PRO A 28 18.51 17.35 -10.20
C PRO A 28 18.51 16.52 -8.91
N THR A 29 17.56 15.64 -8.76
CA THR A 29 17.52 14.61 -7.70
C THR A 29 18.50 13.47 -8.03
N ASP A 30 18.78 12.60 -7.06
CA ASP A 30 19.70 11.47 -7.25
C ASP A 30 19.28 10.57 -8.39
N ILE A 31 17.99 10.16 -8.44
CA ILE A 31 17.48 9.34 -9.55
C ILE A 31 17.63 10.03 -10.91
N GLN A 32 17.50 11.35 -10.96
CA GLN A 32 17.71 12.12 -12.19
C GLN A 32 19.19 12.16 -12.57
N ASN A 33 20.08 12.38 -11.61
CA ASN A 33 21.52 12.37 -11.84
C ASN A 33 22.02 11.03 -12.36
N ASP A 34 21.51 9.94 -11.79
CA ASP A 34 22.00 8.61 -12.06
C ASP A 34 21.37 7.99 -13.32
N SER A 35 20.16 8.41 -13.71
CA SER A 35 19.43 7.80 -14.84
C SER A 35 19.50 8.60 -16.15
N ILE A 36 19.42 9.93 -16.09
CA ILE A 36 19.35 10.78 -17.29
C ILE A 36 20.52 10.56 -18.25
N PRO A 37 21.80 10.48 -17.81
CA PRO A 37 22.92 10.29 -18.72
C PRO A 37 22.82 9.00 -19.54
N PHE A 38 22.47 7.89 -18.91
CA PHE A 38 22.32 6.59 -19.59
C PHE A 38 21.14 6.60 -20.55
N ALA A 39 19.99 7.14 -20.11
CA ALA A 39 18.80 7.22 -20.94
C ALA A 39 19.00 8.12 -22.17
N LEU A 40 19.73 9.25 -22.06
CA LEU A 40 20.09 10.10 -23.19
C LEU A 40 21.03 9.39 -24.18
N ASN A 41 21.93 8.56 -23.68
CA ASN A 41 22.86 7.77 -24.52
C ASN A 41 22.17 6.59 -25.23
N GLY A 42 20.92 6.26 -24.89
CA GLY A 42 20.18 5.18 -25.54
C GLY A 42 20.32 3.83 -24.86
N THR A 43 20.94 3.77 -23.69
CA THR A 43 21.05 2.55 -22.88
C THR A 43 19.71 2.21 -22.25
N ASP A 44 19.34 0.93 -22.23
CA ASP A 44 18.20 0.45 -21.47
C ASP A 44 18.44 0.65 -19.99
N LEU A 45 17.41 0.94 -19.23
CA LEU A 45 17.56 1.33 -17.82
C LEU A 45 16.59 0.58 -16.91
N LEU A 46 17.13 -0.05 -15.89
CA LEU A 46 16.38 -0.62 -14.78
C LEU A 46 16.62 0.25 -13.54
N ALA A 47 15.65 1.13 -13.26
CA ALA A 47 15.79 2.18 -12.25
C ALA A 47 14.91 1.92 -11.03
N GLN A 48 15.53 1.77 -9.87
CA GLN A 48 14.83 1.63 -8.59
C GLN A 48 14.72 2.99 -7.91
N ALA A 49 13.49 3.46 -7.75
CA ALA A 49 13.24 4.74 -7.11
C ALA A 49 11.82 4.83 -6.54
N LYS A 50 11.70 5.48 -5.39
CA LYS A 50 10.42 5.70 -4.69
C LYS A 50 9.49 6.65 -5.46
N THR A 51 8.20 6.61 -5.13
CA THR A 51 7.24 7.62 -5.58
C THR A 51 7.63 8.99 -5.01
N GLY A 52 7.64 10.03 -5.86
CA GLY A 52 8.01 11.39 -5.45
C GLY A 52 9.50 11.70 -5.54
N SER A 53 10.37 10.77 -5.95
CA SER A 53 11.81 11.00 -6.13
C SER A 53 12.18 11.79 -7.38
N GLY A 54 11.20 12.13 -8.25
CA GLY A 54 11.45 12.83 -9.51
C GLY A 54 11.61 11.93 -10.73
N LYS A 55 11.11 10.67 -10.69
CA LYS A 55 11.17 9.69 -11.78
C LYS A 55 10.62 10.23 -13.10
N THR A 56 9.48 10.93 -13.05
CA THR A 56 8.82 11.45 -14.26
C THR A 56 9.75 12.36 -15.07
N VAL A 57 10.52 13.22 -14.40
CA VAL A 57 11.51 14.07 -15.04
C VAL A 57 12.72 13.25 -15.51
N ALA A 58 13.12 12.24 -14.74
CA ALA A 58 14.23 11.37 -15.05
C ALA A 58 14.04 10.63 -16.39
N PHE A 59 12.84 10.11 -16.66
CA PHE A 59 12.54 9.51 -17.96
C PHE A 59 11.95 10.51 -18.98
N GLY A 60 11.31 11.57 -18.50
CA GLY A 60 10.66 12.57 -19.35
C GLY A 60 11.66 13.38 -20.19
N ILE A 61 12.79 13.79 -19.61
CA ILE A 61 13.84 14.51 -20.36
C ILE A 61 14.32 13.68 -21.56
N PRO A 62 14.83 12.45 -21.40
CA PRO A 62 15.28 11.66 -22.54
C PRO A 62 14.15 11.30 -23.50
N ALA A 63 12.92 11.09 -23.06
CA ALA A 63 11.78 10.85 -23.91
C ALA A 63 11.48 12.04 -24.82
N ILE A 64 11.46 13.25 -24.25
CA ILE A 64 11.20 14.49 -25.00
C ILE A 64 12.36 14.80 -25.96
N GLU A 65 13.62 14.58 -25.54
CA GLU A 65 14.79 14.83 -26.40
C GLU A 65 14.87 13.89 -27.61
N ARG A 66 14.39 12.65 -27.46
CA ARG A 66 14.35 11.67 -28.57
C ARG A 66 13.20 11.87 -29.56
N CYS A 67 12.19 12.64 -29.18
CA CYS A 67 11.07 12.91 -30.08
C CYS A 67 11.44 13.92 -31.15
N ILE A 68 11.01 13.60 -32.37
CA ILE A 68 10.94 14.54 -33.49
C ILE A 68 9.48 14.84 -33.79
N GLU A 69 9.20 16.07 -34.18
CA GLU A 69 7.85 16.52 -34.57
C GLU A 69 7.49 15.95 -35.95
N ASP A 70 6.84 14.77 -35.98
CA ASP A 70 6.45 14.09 -37.20
C ASP A 70 5.02 13.51 -37.17
N ASN A 71 4.25 13.83 -36.12
CA ASN A 71 2.90 13.36 -35.86
C ASN A 71 2.77 11.83 -35.81
N SER A 72 3.86 11.11 -35.51
CA SER A 72 3.84 9.65 -35.29
C SER A 72 4.16 9.30 -33.85
N ILE A 73 3.65 8.17 -33.38
CA ILE A 73 3.91 7.71 -32.03
C ILE A 73 5.32 7.14 -31.95
N GLN A 74 6.16 7.78 -31.17
CA GLN A 74 7.58 7.44 -30.99
C GLN A 74 7.86 6.91 -29.61
N ILE A 75 7.13 7.39 -28.59
CA ILE A 75 7.31 7.03 -27.20
C ILE A 75 5.98 6.49 -26.65
N LEU A 76 6.04 5.35 -25.99
CA LEU A 76 4.94 4.80 -25.20
C LEU A 76 5.35 4.70 -23.74
N ILE A 77 4.54 5.27 -22.86
CA ILE A 77 4.71 5.19 -21.40
C ILE A 77 3.53 4.40 -20.84
N LEU A 78 3.80 3.27 -20.20
CA LEU A 78 2.79 2.46 -19.53
C LEU A 78 2.79 2.77 -18.03
N THR A 79 1.59 2.99 -17.51
CA THR A 79 1.34 3.27 -16.10
C THR A 79 0.23 2.37 -15.56
N PRO A 80 0.25 1.98 -14.27
CA PRO A 80 -0.75 1.06 -13.71
C PRO A 80 -2.15 1.68 -13.61
N THR A 81 -2.26 3.01 -13.46
CA THR A 81 -3.53 3.68 -13.19
C THR A 81 -3.77 4.85 -14.13
N ARG A 82 -5.05 5.22 -14.28
CA ARG A 82 -5.50 6.35 -15.10
C ARG A 82 -5.00 7.66 -14.57
N GLU A 83 -5.05 7.80 -13.25
CA GLU A 83 -4.63 8.97 -12.50
C GLU A 83 -3.14 9.24 -12.75
N LEU A 84 -2.31 8.18 -12.68
CA LEU A 84 -0.88 8.30 -12.97
C LEU A 84 -0.64 8.62 -14.45
N ALA A 85 -1.40 8.03 -15.37
CA ALA A 85 -1.30 8.37 -16.80
C ALA A 85 -1.59 9.86 -17.05
N SER A 86 -2.64 10.40 -16.47
CA SER A 86 -2.96 11.83 -16.57
C SER A 86 -1.85 12.70 -15.99
N GLN A 87 -1.37 12.35 -14.79
CA GLN A 87 -0.32 13.11 -14.12
C GLN A 87 0.99 13.11 -14.91
N VAL A 88 1.45 11.96 -15.38
CA VAL A 88 2.66 11.85 -16.21
C VAL A 88 2.50 12.67 -17.49
N SER A 89 1.33 12.60 -18.14
CA SER A 89 1.04 13.41 -19.34
C SER A 89 1.09 14.91 -19.05
N GLU A 90 0.51 15.37 -17.95
CA GLU A 90 0.56 16.78 -17.52
C GLU A 90 1.99 17.24 -17.23
N GLU A 91 2.77 16.40 -16.55
CA GLU A 91 4.16 16.69 -16.19
C GLU A 91 5.04 16.78 -17.44
N LEU A 92 4.88 15.89 -18.42
CA LEU A 92 5.58 15.96 -19.69
C LEU A 92 5.17 17.16 -20.54
N ASN A 93 3.88 17.55 -20.50
CA ASN A 93 3.38 18.71 -21.23
C ASN A 93 3.98 20.01 -20.71
N TRP A 94 4.26 20.10 -19.43
CA TRP A 94 4.99 21.25 -18.92
C TRP A 94 6.50 21.14 -19.19
N LEU A 95 7.09 19.94 -19.02
CA LEU A 95 8.53 19.71 -19.16
C LEU A 95 9.04 19.97 -20.58
N LYS A 96 8.21 19.66 -21.60
CA LYS A 96 8.58 19.91 -23.01
C LYS A 96 8.76 21.38 -23.34
N GLY A 97 8.29 22.31 -22.50
CA GLY A 97 8.36 23.73 -22.72
C GLY A 97 7.68 24.15 -24.04
N SER A 98 8.39 24.88 -24.90
CA SER A 98 7.89 25.35 -26.19
C SER A 98 8.04 24.36 -27.35
N LYS A 99 8.57 23.14 -27.10
CA LYS A 99 8.61 22.09 -28.14
C LYS A 99 7.19 21.74 -28.60
N LYS A 100 6.98 21.59 -29.91
CA LYS A 100 5.63 21.37 -30.50
C LYS A 100 5.17 19.91 -30.44
N ILE A 101 5.97 19.00 -29.88
CA ILE A 101 5.56 17.59 -29.68
C ILE A 101 4.28 17.53 -28.87
N LYS A 102 3.42 16.59 -29.19
CA LYS A 102 2.14 16.36 -28.52
C LYS A 102 2.26 15.19 -27.56
N VAL A 103 1.79 15.39 -26.35
CA VAL A 103 1.76 14.39 -25.27
C VAL A 103 0.34 14.27 -24.78
N ASP A 104 -0.20 13.06 -24.70
CA ASP A 104 -1.56 12.86 -24.18
C ASP A 104 -1.72 11.52 -23.44
N ALA A 105 -2.75 11.43 -22.59
CA ALA A 105 -3.05 10.27 -21.77
C ALA A 105 -4.21 9.44 -22.34
N PHE A 106 -4.05 8.09 -22.32
CA PHE A 106 -4.98 7.11 -22.89
C PHE A 106 -5.29 6.01 -21.86
N TYR A 107 -6.53 5.97 -21.37
CA TYR A 107 -6.95 5.03 -20.34
C TYR A 107 -8.42 4.63 -20.51
N GLY A 108 -8.77 3.48 -19.93
CA GLY A 108 -10.13 2.96 -19.98
C GLY A 108 -11.12 3.73 -19.09
N GLY A 109 -12.43 3.47 -19.22
CA GLY A 109 -13.51 4.04 -18.41
C GLY A 109 -13.98 5.42 -18.84
N VAL A 110 -13.42 5.93 -19.93
CA VAL A 110 -13.91 7.10 -20.67
C VAL A 110 -14.14 6.70 -22.12
N GLY A 111 -14.93 7.49 -22.85
CA GLY A 111 -15.21 7.25 -24.27
C GLY A 111 -13.91 7.08 -25.07
N ILE A 112 -13.91 6.17 -26.03
CA ILE A 112 -12.74 5.90 -26.86
C ILE A 112 -12.61 6.90 -28.01
N GLU A 113 -13.71 7.45 -28.50
CA GLU A 113 -13.78 8.32 -29.69
C GLU A 113 -12.91 9.57 -29.56
N PRO A 114 -12.91 10.31 -28.44
CA PRO A 114 -11.99 11.45 -28.28
C PRO A 114 -10.52 11.04 -28.30
N GLN A 115 -10.19 9.84 -27.82
CA GLN A 115 -8.82 9.35 -27.83
C GLN A 115 -8.39 8.93 -29.26
N ILE A 116 -9.30 8.37 -30.05
CA ILE A 116 -9.05 8.07 -31.46
C ILE A 116 -8.74 9.36 -32.25
N GLN A 117 -9.55 10.41 -32.05
CA GLN A 117 -9.33 11.70 -32.70
C GLN A 117 -7.96 12.31 -32.36
N LYS A 118 -7.50 12.14 -31.12
CA LYS A 118 -6.16 12.58 -30.72
C LYS A 118 -5.05 11.83 -31.46
N ILE A 119 -5.18 10.51 -31.61
CA ILE A 119 -4.20 9.70 -32.36
C ILE A 119 -4.20 10.12 -33.82
N GLU A 120 -5.38 10.30 -34.44
CA GLU A 120 -5.51 10.73 -35.83
C GLU A 120 -4.97 12.15 -36.09
N SER A 121 -5.04 13.03 -35.10
CA SER A 121 -4.44 14.37 -35.16
C SER A 121 -2.91 14.39 -35.03
N GLY A 122 -2.32 13.22 -34.85
CA GLY A 122 -0.89 13.01 -34.61
C GLY A 122 -0.49 13.26 -33.16
N ILE A 123 0.32 12.38 -32.61
CA ILE A 123 0.84 12.43 -31.26
C ILE A 123 2.21 11.71 -31.21
N GLU A 124 3.18 12.28 -30.53
CA GLU A 124 4.52 11.73 -30.44
C GLU A 124 4.75 10.92 -29.17
N ILE A 125 4.20 11.34 -28.03
CA ILE A 125 4.32 10.66 -26.74
C ILE A 125 2.94 10.27 -26.25
N LEU A 126 2.72 8.97 -26.12
CA LEU A 126 1.49 8.39 -25.62
C LEU A 126 1.71 7.82 -24.22
N VAL A 127 0.96 8.31 -23.24
CA VAL A 127 0.95 7.76 -21.87
C VAL A 127 -0.31 6.95 -21.68
N GLY A 128 -0.24 5.70 -21.20
CA GLY A 128 -1.47 4.94 -21.10
C GLY A 128 -1.46 3.76 -20.12
N THR A 129 -2.68 3.29 -19.83
CA THR A 129 -2.87 2.06 -19.06
C THR A 129 -2.91 0.84 -19.99
N PRO A 130 -2.33 -0.33 -19.61
CA PRO A 130 -2.17 -1.48 -20.48
C PRO A 130 -3.45 -1.90 -21.22
N GLY A 131 -4.57 -2.03 -20.53
CA GLY A 131 -5.83 -2.48 -21.13
C GLY A 131 -6.35 -1.57 -22.26
N ARG A 132 -6.22 -0.23 -22.13
CA ARG A 132 -6.63 0.71 -23.18
C ARG A 132 -5.66 0.67 -24.37
N ILE A 133 -4.38 0.54 -24.13
CA ILE A 133 -3.37 0.40 -25.19
C ILE A 133 -3.64 -0.86 -26.02
N ILE A 134 -3.91 -1.98 -25.36
CA ILE A 134 -4.30 -3.23 -26.04
C ILE A 134 -5.56 -3.04 -26.89
N ASP A 135 -6.60 -2.39 -26.37
CA ASP A 135 -7.84 -2.13 -27.10
C ASP A 135 -7.59 -1.31 -28.39
N LEU A 136 -6.79 -0.26 -28.30
CA LEU A 136 -6.42 0.58 -29.44
C LEU A 136 -5.57 -0.17 -30.49
N ILE A 137 -4.62 -1.01 -30.04
CA ILE A 137 -3.80 -1.84 -30.97
C ILE A 137 -4.67 -2.90 -31.65
N ARG A 138 -5.54 -3.60 -30.91
CA ARG A 138 -6.44 -4.63 -31.46
C ARG A 138 -7.41 -4.06 -32.48
N LYS A 139 -7.88 -2.83 -32.28
CA LYS A 139 -8.72 -2.09 -33.23
C LYS A 139 -7.93 -1.51 -34.40
N LYS A 140 -6.62 -1.71 -34.47
CA LYS A 140 -5.72 -1.18 -35.51
C LYS A 140 -5.72 0.36 -35.60
N ILE A 141 -6.03 1.04 -34.49
CA ILE A 141 -6.01 2.50 -34.36
C ILE A 141 -4.61 2.96 -33.93
N LEU A 142 -3.96 2.18 -33.09
CA LEU A 142 -2.62 2.44 -32.57
C LEU A 142 -1.63 1.46 -33.19
N ASP A 143 -0.61 2.00 -33.87
CA ASP A 143 0.55 1.25 -34.38
C ASP A 143 1.80 1.65 -33.58
N ILE A 144 2.39 0.66 -32.89
CA ILE A 144 3.61 0.81 -32.08
C ILE A 144 4.83 0.09 -32.69
N SER A 145 4.73 -0.33 -33.96
CA SER A 145 5.82 -1.05 -34.63
C SER A 145 7.08 -0.19 -34.87
N LYS A 146 6.92 1.14 -34.83
CA LYS A 146 8.01 2.11 -35.02
C LYS A 146 8.44 2.81 -33.70
N LEU A 147 8.06 2.24 -32.57
CA LEU A 147 8.36 2.81 -31.27
C LEU A 147 9.87 2.95 -31.07
N LYS A 148 10.34 4.12 -30.68
CA LYS A 148 11.76 4.40 -30.37
C LYS A 148 12.08 4.12 -28.90
N MET A 149 11.10 4.35 -27.99
CA MET A 149 11.28 4.15 -26.57
C MET A 149 9.98 3.64 -25.92
N LEU A 150 10.14 2.67 -25.05
CA LEU A 150 9.10 2.18 -24.15
C LEU A 150 9.51 2.48 -22.70
N ILE A 151 8.59 3.03 -21.93
CA ILE A 151 8.80 3.33 -20.52
C ILE A 151 7.73 2.60 -19.71
N LEU A 152 8.16 1.86 -18.69
CA LEU A 152 7.28 1.25 -17.70
C LEU A 152 7.45 2.02 -16.39
N ASP A 153 6.43 2.74 -15.96
CA ASP A 153 6.45 3.45 -14.67
C ASP A 153 5.60 2.71 -13.63
N GLU A 154 6.13 2.56 -12.41
CA GLU A 154 5.56 1.76 -11.34
C GLU A 154 5.29 0.30 -11.77
N ALA A 155 6.33 -0.37 -12.30
CA ALA A 155 6.22 -1.73 -12.83
C ALA A 155 5.77 -2.75 -11.77
N ASP A 156 6.23 -2.62 -10.52
CA ASP A 156 5.77 -3.43 -9.38
C ASP A 156 4.27 -3.32 -9.17
N ARG A 157 3.70 -2.14 -9.32
CA ARG A 157 2.25 -1.96 -9.25
C ARG A 157 1.51 -2.59 -10.44
N MET A 158 2.09 -2.55 -11.63
CA MET A 158 1.50 -3.27 -12.77
C MET A 158 1.49 -4.77 -12.54
N LEU A 159 2.54 -5.31 -11.89
CA LEU A 159 2.60 -6.71 -11.46
C LEU A 159 1.49 -7.02 -10.45
N ASP A 160 1.41 -6.25 -9.37
CA ASP A 160 0.40 -6.40 -8.30
C ASP A 160 -1.05 -6.37 -8.84
N MET A 161 -1.29 -5.58 -9.88
CA MET A 161 -2.60 -5.46 -10.53
C MET A 161 -2.86 -6.55 -11.58
N GLY A 162 -1.91 -7.46 -11.78
CA GLY A 162 -2.03 -8.54 -12.75
C GLY A 162 -1.91 -8.11 -14.22
N PHE A 163 -1.32 -6.94 -14.50
CA PHE A 163 -1.14 -6.43 -15.87
C PHE A 163 0.10 -6.97 -16.58
N PHE A 164 0.88 -7.83 -15.96
CA PHE A 164 2.09 -8.35 -16.58
C PHE A 164 1.85 -9.07 -17.92
N PRO A 165 0.84 -9.95 -18.05
CA PRO A 165 0.51 -10.54 -19.35
C PRO A 165 0.15 -9.50 -20.40
N ASP A 166 -0.54 -8.43 -20.01
CA ASP A 166 -0.90 -7.32 -20.87
C ASP A 166 0.33 -6.52 -21.33
N VAL A 167 1.26 -6.26 -20.41
CA VAL A 167 2.53 -5.58 -20.69
C VAL A 167 3.38 -6.43 -21.65
N GLN A 168 3.54 -7.72 -21.41
CA GLN A 168 4.27 -8.64 -22.28
C GLN A 168 3.64 -8.68 -23.70
N TRP A 169 2.30 -8.69 -23.79
CA TRP A 169 1.62 -8.66 -25.06
C TRP A 169 1.88 -7.35 -25.83
N ILE A 170 1.85 -6.18 -25.16
CA ILE A 170 2.18 -4.89 -25.77
C ILE A 170 3.62 -4.90 -26.27
N ILE A 171 4.56 -5.35 -25.46
CA ILE A 171 5.97 -5.48 -25.79
C ILE A 171 6.15 -6.32 -27.08
N SER A 172 5.43 -7.44 -27.20
CA SER A 172 5.49 -8.31 -28.39
C SER A 172 4.98 -7.66 -29.68
N LYS A 173 4.30 -6.51 -29.59
CA LYS A 173 3.80 -5.73 -30.75
C LYS A 173 4.69 -4.54 -31.08
N SER A 174 5.64 -4.21 -30.23
CA SER A 174 6.56 -3.10 -30.44
C SER A 174 7.83 -3.52 -31.18
N ASN A 175 8.63 -2.53 -31.58
CA ASN A 175 9.91 -2.77 -32.26
C ASN A 175 10.97 -3.29 -31.25
N ASP A 176 11.69 -4.35 -31.61
CA ASP A 176 12.77 -4.92 -30.79
C ASP A 176 13.99 -3.99 -30.63
N LYS A 177 14.17 -3.05 -31.58
CA LYS A 177 15.27 -2.06 -31.53
C LYS A 177 14.95 -0.82 -30.70
N ARG A 178 13.83 -0.80 -29.98
CA ARG A 178 13.48 0.31 -29.08
C ARG A 178 14.43 0.35 -27.90
N GLN A 179 14.58 1.51 -27.29
CA GLN A 179 15.11 1.64 -25.92
C GLN A 179 14.00 1.34 -24.93
N THR A 180 14.34 0.67 -23.83
CA THR A 180 13.38 0.37 -22.75
C THR A 180 13.85 0.93 -21.43
N LEU A 181 13.01 1.72 -20.75
CA LEU A 181 13.26 2.24 -19.41
C LEU A 181 12.22 1.66 -18.46
N LEU A 182 12.65 0.99 -17.40
CA LEU A 182 11.78 0.42 -16.38
C LEU A 182 12.03 1.10 -15.05
N PHE A 183 11.01 1.75 -14.51
CA PHE A 183 11.04 2.40 -13.20
C PHE A 183 10.12 1.66 -12.24
N SER A 184 10.64 1.28 -11.08
CA SER A 184 9.90 0.57 -10.04
C SER A 184 10.40 0.96 -8.66
N ALA A 185 9.57 0.81 -7.63
CA ALA A 185 10.02 0.94 -6.25
C ALA A 185 10.67 -0.35 -5.77
N THR A 186 10.23 -1.51 -6.28
CA THR A 186 10.76 -2.83 -5.92
C THR A 186 11.04 -3.66 -7.16
N PHE A 187 11.96 -4.62 -7.04
CA PHE A 187 12.31 -5.57 -8.10
C PHE A 187 12.11 -7.02 -7.65
N PRO A 188 10.84 -7.49 -7.52
CA PRO A 188 10.58 -8.91 -7.37
C PRO A 188 11.08 -9.70 -8.58
N GLN A 189 11.23 -11.03 -8.43
CA GLN A 189 11.84 -11.89 -9.45
C GLN A 189 11.10 -11.77 -10.80
N GLU A 190 9.79 -11.64 -10.79
CA GLU A 190 8.97 -11.50 -12.00
C GLU A 190 9.32 -10.26 -12.82
N ILE A 191 9.68 -9.15 -12.16
CA ILE A 191 10.15 -7.93 -12.85
C ILE A 191 11.56 -8.14 -13.41
N LEU A 192 12.44 -8.79 -12.68
CA LEU A 192 13.79 -9.12 -13.16
C LEU A 192 13.74 -10.07 -14.36
N ASP A 193 12.86 -11.06 -14.33
CA ASP A 193 12.63 -11.99 -15.43
C ASP A 193 12.12 -11.23 -16.67
N LEU A 194 11.09 -10.39 -16.50
CA LEU A 194 10.58 -9.55 -17.59
C LEU A 194 11.67 -8.62 -18.15
N SER A 195 12.46 -7.99 -17.30
CA SER A 195 13.55 -7.10 -17.76
C SER A 195 14.59 -7.86 -18.58
N SER A 196 14.94 -9.08 -18.18
CA SER A 196 15.89 -9.92 -18.90
C SER A 196 15.40 -10.37 -20.28
N GLU A 197 14.07 -10.52 -20.43
CA GLU A 197 13.45 -10.89 -21.72
C GLU A 197 13.32 -9.71 -22.70
N MET A 198 13.12 -8.49 -22.20
CA MET A 198 12.73 -7.34 -23.04
C MET A 198 13.77 -6.22 -23.17
N MET A 199 14.83 -6.25 -22.36
CA MET A 199 15.86 -5.21 -22.30
C MET A 199 17.20 -5.76 -22.78
N ASN A 200 18.02 -4.86 -23.34
CA ASN A 200 19.33 -5.20 -23.85
C ASN A 200 20.41 -4.59 -22.95
N GLU A 201 21.08 -5.44 -22.17
CA GLU A 201 22.14 -5.05 -21.24
C GLU A 201 21.79 -3.77 -20.44
N PRO A 202 20.69 -3.79 -19.65
CA PRO A 202 20.23 -2.58 -18.99
C PRO A 202 21.21 -2.12 -17.93
N GLU A 203 21.39 -0.80 -17.82
CA GLU A 203 22.07 -0.21 -16.68
C GLU A 203 21.16 -0.26 -15.46
N HIS A 204 21.71 -0.69 -14.32
CA HIS A 204 20.99 -0.78 -13.05
C HIS A 204 21.24 0.48 -12.23
N VAL A 205 20.26 1.34 -12.11
CA VAL A 205 20.31 2.52 -11.25
C VAL A 205 19.58 2.23 -9.95
N LEU A 206 20.36 2.16 -8.88
CA LEU A 206 19.87 2.00 -7.51
C LEU A 206 20.17 3.30 -6.78
N THR A 207 19.15 4.10 -6.48
CA THR A 207 19.38 5.29 -5.65
C THR A 207 19.71 4.87 -4.22
N SER A 208 20.72 5.47 -3.62
CA SER A 208 21.24 5.17 -2.28
C SER A 208 20.25 5.41 -1.14
N GLU A 209 19.11 6.01 -1.42
CA GLU A 209 18.02 6.28 -0.47
C GLU A 209 17.09 5.09 -0.23
N PHE A 210 17.63 3.85 -0.19
CA PHE A 210 16.86 2.68 0.29
C PHE A 210 16.77 2.58 1.83
N GLU A 211 17.36 3.50 2.55
CA GLU A 211 16.79 3.83 3.85
C GLU A 211 15.42 4.42 3.57
N VAL A 212 14.39 3.66 3.89
CA VAL A 212 13.01 4.16 3.91
C VAL A 212 13.09 5.39 4.81
N GLU A 213 13.24 6.61 4.25
CA GLU A 213 12.87 7.81 4.98
C GLU A 213 11.41 7.62 5.32
N ILE A 214 11.20 6.96 6.44
CA ILE A 214 9.89 6.93 7.07
C ILE A 214 9.75 8.36 7.53
N PRO A 215 8.82 9.15 6.97
CA PRO A 215 8.54 10.47 7.48
C PRO A 215 8.37 10.37 8.99
N ASP A 216 8.51 11.44 9.71
CA ASP A 216 8.33 11.46 11.17
C ASP A 216 6.90 11.03 11.54
N ILE A 217 6.66 9.71 11.40
CA ILE A 217 5.36 9.05 11.58
C ILE A 217 5.42 8.24 12.87
N SER A 218 4.58 8.58 13.82
CA SER A 218 4.33 7.72 14.97
C SER A 218 3.56 6.48 14.53
N GLN A 219 4.22 5.33 14.53
CA GLN A 219 3.61 4.07 14.14
C GLN A 219 3.16 3.29 15.37
N LYS A 220 1.86 3.01 15.45
CA LYS A 220 1.22 2.29 16.54
C LYS A 220 0.52 1.06 16.02
N PHE A 221 0.46 0.01 16.83
CA PHE A 221 -0.47 -1.08 16.61
C PHE A 221 -1.18 -1.46 17.91
N SER A 222 -2.40 -1.96 17.77
CA SER A 222 -3.15 -2.52 18.90
C SER A 222 -3.59 -3.93 18.57
N ARG A 223 -3.37 -4.86 19.50
CA ARG A 223 -3.90 -6.22 19.38
C ARG A 223 -5.39 -6.18 19.65
N ILE A 224 -6.16 -6.61 18.67
CA ILE A 224 -7.62 -6.55 18.73
C ILE A 224 -8.25 -7.68 17.95
N GLY A 225 -9.21 -8.37 18.51
CA GLY A 225 -9.95 -9.40 17.82
C GLY A 225 -10.81 -8.84 16.70
N ARG A 226 -11.00 -9.61 15.64
CA ARG A 226 -11.73 -9.18 14.44
C ARG A 226 -13.11 -8.60 14.73
N ILE A 227 -13.82 -9.15 15.73
CA ILE A 227 -15.17 -8.70 16.09
C ILE A 227 -15.18 -7.34 16.79
N ASN A 228 -14.05 -6.92 17.34
CA ASN A 228 -13.85 -5.65 18.05
C ASN A 228 -13.18 -4.55 17.23
N LYS A 229 -12.70 -4.85 16.01
CA LYS A 229 -12.02 -3.84 15.17
C LYS A 229 -12.88 -2.59 14.91
N SER A 230 -14.21 -2.71 14.75
CA SER A 230 -15.09 -1.55 14.58
C SER A 230 -15.20 -0.70 15.85
N TRP A 231 -15.23 -1.34 17.04
CA TRP A 231 -15.15 -0.65 18.32
C TRP A 231 -13.81 0.08 18.46
N ALA A 232 -12.70 -0.59 18.20
CA ALA A 232 -11.38 -0.01 18.28
C ALA A 232 -11.20 1.20 17.33
N LEU A 233 -11.62 1.04 16.05
CA LEU A 233 -11.60 2.14 15.09
C LEU A 233 -12.39 3.35 15.60
N SER A 234 -13.61 3.12 16.11
CA SER A 234 -14.43 4.20 16.66
C SER A 234 -13.71 4.98 17.76
N ASN A 235 -13.10 4.27 18.71
CA ASN A 235 -12.39 4.90 19.82
C ASN A 235 -11.16 5.70 19.35
N ILE A 236 -10.40 5.17 18.38
CA ILE A 236 -9.28 5.89 17.78
C ILE A 236 -9.76 7.17 17.08
N LEU A 237 -10.83 7.10 16.29
CA LEU A 237 -11.38 8.27 15.61
C LEU A 237 -11.81 9.37 16.58
N PHE A 238 -12.40 9.01 17.73
CA PHE A 238 -12.79 9.95 18.77
C PHE A 238 -11.60 10.53 19.52
N GLU A 239 -10.57 9.74 19.83
CA GLU A 239 -9.33 10.23 20.44
C GLU A 239 -8.69 11.32 19.59
N PHE A 240 -8.66 11.12 18.28
CA PHE A 240 -8.18 12.13 17.33
C PHE A 240 -9.18 13.28 17.09
N ASN A 241 -10.36 13.21 17.69
CA ASN A 241 -11.43 14.21 17.56
C ASN A 241 -11.71 14.65 16.11
N PHE A 242 -11.47 13.74 15.14
CA PHE A 242 -11.54 14.00 13.71
C PHE A 242 -10.75 15.26 13.28
N GLN A 243 -9.64 15.57 13.95
CA GLN A 243 -8.80 16.68 13.58
C GLN A 243 -8.09 16.37 12.25
N GLY A 244 -8.44 17.15 11.22
CA GLY A 244 -7.94 16.97 9.87
C GLY A 244 -8.52 15.74 9.17
N GLN A 245 -7.84 15.31 8.11
CA GLN A 245 -8.28 14.21 7.25
C GLN A 245 -7.79 12.87 7.78
N ILE A 246 -8.68 11.87 7.77
CA ILE A 246 -8.40 10.51 8.21
C ILE A 246 -8.60 9.54 7.05
N LEU A 247 -7.64 8.65 6.86
CA LEU A 247 -7.68 7.60 5.84
C LEU A 247 -7.63 6.22 6.50
N VAL A 248 -8.65 5.40 6.23
CA VAL A 248 -8.76 4.02 6.74
C VAL A 248 -8.57 3.03 5.60
N PHE A 249 -7.66 2.09 5.77
CA PHE A 249 -7.38 1.03 4.80
C PHE A 249 -8.00 -0.31 5.22
N CYS A 250 -8.69 -0.94 4.27
CA CYS A 250 -9.23 -2.30 4.37
C CYS A 250 -8.71 -3.16 3.22
N ASN A 251 -8.58 -4.47 3.47
CA ASN A 251 -8.12 -5.40 2.43
C ASN A 251 -9.20 -5.76 1.41
N THR A 252 -10.48 -5.57 1.71
CA THR A 252 -11.58 -5.96 0.81
C THR A 252 -12.61 -4.84 0.59
N LYS A 253 -13.19 -4.79 -0.61
CA LYS A 253 -14.28 -3.87 -0.98
C LYS A 253 -15.48 -4.02 -0.05
N ARG A 254 -15.86 -5.27 0.28
CA ARG A 254 -16.98 -5.55 1.18
C ARG A 254 -16.78 -4.94 2.56
N MET A 255 -15.55 -4.95 3.08
CA MET A 255 -15.23 -4.33 4.36
C MET A 255 -15.35 -2.81 4.28
N VAL A 256 -14.87 -2.20 3.19
CA VAL A 256 -15.00 -0.76 2.93
C VAL A 256 -16.46 -0.32 2.95
N GLU A 257 -17.33 -1.00 2.20
CA GLU A 257 -18.79 -0.71 2.15
C GLU A 257 -19.44 -0.88 3.52
N MET A 258 -19.12 -1.97 4.20
CA MET A 258 -19.68 -2.25 5.53
C MET A 258 -19.28 -1.16 6.54
N LEU A 259 -18.04 -0.74 6.55
CA LEU A 259 -17.58 0.31 7.47
C LEU A 259 -18.21 1.66 7.14
N GLU A 260 -18.22 2.07 5.87
CA GLU A 260 -18.88 3.31 5.45
C GLU A 260 -20.34 3.34 5.92
N GLN A 261 -21.12 2.30 5.62
CA GLN A 261 -22.51 2.21 6.02
C GLN A 261 -22.71 2.24 7.54
N ARG A 262 -21.86 1.53 8.29
CA ARG A 262 -21.97 1.46 9.76
C ARG A 262 -21.60 2.78 10.41
N PHE A 263 -20.48 3.39 10.00
CA PHE A 263 -19.98 4.62 10.59
C PHE A 263 -20.85 5.82 10.20
N SER A 264 -21.32 5.92 8.95
CA SER A 264 -22.24 6.97 8.51
C SER A 264 -23.61 6.93 9.21
N LYS A 265 -24.03 5.75 9.71
CA LYS A 265 -25.28 5.64 10.50
C LYS A 265 -25.15 6.21 11.89
N VAL A 266 -23.98 6.12 12.51
CA VAL A 266 -23.78 6.48 13.92
C VAL A 266 -23.10 7.86 14.09
N ILE A 267 -22.20 8.22 13.21
CA ILE A 267 -21.50 9.51 13.23
C ILE A 267 -22.16 10.43 12.20
N LYS A 268 -23.06 11.30 12.66
CA LYS A 268 -23.90 12.14 11.78
C LYS A 268 -23.31 13.51 11.45
N ASP A 269 -22.40 13.97 12.29
CA ASP A 269 -21.76 15.29 12.20
C ASP A 269 -20.50 15.30 11.35
N LYS A 270 -20.08 14.14 10.83
CA LYS A 270 -18.89 13.96 10.01
C LYS A 270 -19.24 13.41 8.63
N LYS A 271 -18.53 13.89 7.62
CA LYS A 271 -18.67 13.40 6.25
C LYS A 271 -17.74 12.19 6.04
N ILE A 272 -18.34 11.04 5.93
CA ILE A 272 -17.67 9.75 5.69
C ILE A 272 -17.95 9.32 4.26
N SER A 273 -16.92 8.89 3.55
CA SER A 273 -17.03 8.37 2.19
C SER A 273 -16.14 7.18 1.97
N SER A 274 -16.44 6.39 0.96
CA SER A 274 -15.61 5.26 0.57
C SER A 274 -15.01 5.43 -0.82
N LEU A 275 -13.89 4.75 -1.05
CA LEU A 275 -13.25 4.67 -2.34
C LEU A 275 -12.92 3.21 -2.65
N GLN A 276 -13.48 2.68 -3.75
CA GLN A 276 -13.31 1.29 -4.15
C GLN A 276 -13.25 1.12 -5.66
N GLY A 277 -12.70 -0.03 -6.12
CA GLY A 277 -12.41 -0.26 -7.52
C GLY A 277 -13.63 -0.31 -8.46
N ASP A 278 -14.82 -0.63 -7.95
CA ASP A 278 -16.03 -0.76 -8.77
C ASP A 278 -16.75 0.58 -9.01
N MET A 279 -16.29 1.67 -8.40
CA MET A 279 -16.84 3.00 -8.64
C MET A 279 -16.54 3.46 -10.07
N SER A 280 -17.49 4.19 -10.67
CA SER A 280 -17.23 4.87 -11.93
C SER A 280 -16.10 5.90 -11.77
N GLN A 281 -15.36 6.16 -12.83
CA GLN A 281 -14.23 7.10 -12.79
C GLN A 281 -14.68 8.50 -12.30
N SER A 282 -15.81 9.00 -12.81
CA SER A 282 -16.34 10.29 -12.37
C SER A 282 -16.71 10.33 -10.88
N ALA A 283 -17.23 9.23 -10.33
CA ALA A 283 -17.53 9.13 -8.92
C ALA A 283 -16.25 9.11 -8.06
N ARG A 284 -15.21 8.38 -8.52
CA ARG A 284 -13.89 8.36 -7.85
C ARG A 284 -13.26 9.76 -7.83
N GLU A 285 -13.21 10.44 -8.97
CA GLU A 285 -12.66 11.80 -9.09
C GLU A 285 -13.42 12.80 -8.20
N LYS A 286 -14.74 12.68 -8.12
CA LYS A 286 -15.56 13.51 -7.22
C LYS A 286 -15.17 13.29 -5.76
N VAL A 287 -15.15 12.03 -5.29
CA VAL A 287 -14.76 11.69 -3.91
C VAL A 287 -13.34 12.17 -3.60
N MET A 288 -12.42 12.00 -4.56
CA MET A 288 -11.05 12.43 -4.42
C MET A 288 -10.90 13.94 -4.28
N ASN A 289 -11.60 14.70 -5.14
CA ASN A 289 -11.57 16.15 -5.09
C ASN A 289 -12.20 16.67 -3.79
N GLU A 290 -13.29 16.06 -3.33
CA GLU A 290 -13.93 16.39 -2.07
C GLU A 290 -13.03 16.06 -0.86
N PHE A 291 -12.28 14.93 -0.91
CA PHE A 291 -11.31 14.61 0.14
C PHE A 291 -10.13 15.59 0.11
N LYS A 292 -9.52 15.85 -1.04
CA LYS A 292 -8.41 16.81 -1.17
C LYS A 292 -8.77 18.23 -0.72
N SER A 293 -10.01 18.65 -0.93
CA SER A 293 -10.51 19.96 -0.49
C SER A 293 -10.92 20.01 0.99
N GLY A 294 -10.74 18.92 1.74
CA GLY A 294 -11.11 18.85 3.16
C GLY A 294 -12.61 18.73 3.43
N ASN A 295 -13.41 18.45 2.39
CA ASN A 295 -14.85 18.29 2.52
C ASN A 295 -15.28 16.88 2.96
N ILE A 296 -14.37 15.93 3.07
CA ILE A 296 -14.57 14.59 3.64
C ILE A 296 -13.64 14.46 4.83
N ASP A 297 -14.18 14.12 6.00
CA ASP A 297 -13.44 13.96 7.25
C ASP A 297 -12.77 12.57 7.31
N LEU A 298 -13.48 11.53 6.86
CA LEU A 298 -13.05 10.15 6.90
C LEU A 298 -13.22 9.48 5.54
N LEU A 299 -12.12 9.04 4.95
CA LEU A 299 -12.13 8.23 3.73
C LEU A 299 -11.75 6.79 4.06
N ILE A 300 -12.57 5.84 3.63
CA ILE A 300 -12.34 4.40 3.80
C ILE A 300 -12.03 3.81 2.42
N SER A 301 -10.90 3.11 2.28
CA SER A 301 -10.45 2.66 0.96
C SER A 301 -9.78 1.29 1.00
N THR A 302 -9.72 0.64 -0.17
CA THR A 302 -8.78 -0.47 -0.43
C THR A 302 -7.47 0.07 -1.00
N ASP A 303 -6.38 -0.71 -0.93
CA ASP A 303 -5.10 -0.33 -1.53
C ASP A 303 -5.23 0.03 -3.01
N VAL A 304 -5.90 -0.83 -3.79
CA VAL A 304 -6.07 -0.64 -5.24
C VAL A 304 -6.80 0.67 -5.55
N ALA A 305 -7.81 1.02 -4.76
CA ALA A 305 -8.57 2.24 -4.95
C ALA A 305 -7.83 3.49 -4.46
N ALA A 306 -7.02 3.35 -3.41
CA ALA A 306 -6.20 4.42 -2.85
C ALA A 306 -4.88 4.64 -3.61
N ARG A 307 -4.44 3.69 -4.43
CA ARG A 307 -3.26 3.82 -5.29
C ARG A 307 -3.46 4.92 -6.33
N GLY A 308 -2.44 5.76 -6.51
CA GLY A 308 -2.54 6.95 -7.37
C GLY A 308 -3.23 8.15 -6.71
N LEU A 309 -3.66 8.01 -5.46
CA LEU A 309 -4.12 9.14 -4.67
C LEU A 309 -2.91 9.98 -4.23
N HIS A 310 -2.66 11.09 -4.90
CA HIS A 310 -1.84 12.15 -4.32
C HIS A 310 -2.66 12.87 -3.23
N VAL A 311 -2.93 12.14 -2.15
CA VAL A 311 -3.41 12.72 -0.89
C VAL A 311 -2.25 12.60 0.07
N ASP A 312 -1.53 13.69 0.18
CA ASP A 312 -0.42 13.84 1.11
C ASP A 312 -0.88 14.75 2.25
N GLY A 313 -0.37 14.50 3.46
CA GLY A 313 -0.69 15.33 4.62
C GLY A 313 -1.96 14.93 5.36
N VAL A 314 -2.40 13.67 5.20
CA VAL A 314 -3.46 13.08 6.05
C VAL A 314 -2.95 13.04 7.50
N ASN A 315 -3.78 13.43 8.45
CA ASN A 315 -3.39 13.51 9.87
C ASN A 315 -3.26 12.12 10.51
N LEU A 316 -4.15 11.20 10.15
CA LEU A 316 -4.19 9.85 10.67
C LEU A 316 -4.43 8.84 9.55
N VAL A 317 -3.59 7.83 9.49
CA VAL A 317 -3.81 6.62 8.70
C VAL A 317 -4.15 5.47 9.64
N VAL A 318 -5.25 4.78 9.40
CA VAL A 318 -5.60 3.56 10.14
C VAL A 318 -5.59 2.36 9.19
N ASN A 319 -4.75 1.37 9.50
CA ASN A 319 -4.85 0.05 8.89
C ASN A 319 -5.91 -0.75 9.66
N TYR A 320 -7.15 -0.75 9.18
CA TYR A 320 -8.21 -1.60 9.74
C TYR A 320 -7.88 -3.09 9.56
N ASP A 321 -7.31 -3.43 8.41
CA ASP A 321 -6.67 -4.71 8.14
C ASP A 321 -5.21 -4.45 7.77
N LEU A 322 -4.26 -5.21 8.32
CA LEU A 322 -2.88 -5.14 7.87
C LEU A 322 -2.76 -5.62 6.42
N PRO A 323 -1.92 -4.99 5.60
CA PRO A 323 -1.62 -5.50 4.27
C PRO A 323 -0.79 -6.79 4.35
N ASN A 324 -0.85 -7.58 3.28
CA ASN A 324 -0.08 -8.82 3.19
C ASN A 324 1.39 -8.61 2.76
N ALA A 325 1.76 -7.39 2.35
CA ALA A 325 3.10 -7.03 1.90
C ALA A 325 3.62 -5.79 2.62
N VAL A 326 4.93 -5.78 2.89
CA VAL A 326 5.61 -4.67 3.59
C VAL A 326 5.52 -3.38 2.78
N ASP A 327 5.74 -3.44 1.47
CA ASP A 327 5.65 -2.27 0.60
C ASP A 327 4.26 -1.62 0.64
N SER A 328 3.20 -2.44 0.65
CA SER A 328 1.84 -1.93 0.82
C SER A 328 1.66 -1.22 2.16
N TYR A 329 2.27 -1.73 3.24
CA TYR A 329 2.27 -1.07 4.55
C TYR A 329 2.93 0.30 4.47
N VAL A 330 4.14 0.37 3.94
CA VAL A 330 4.91 1.61 3.78
C VAL A 330 4.16 2.62 2.90
N HIS A 331 3.58 2.17 1.79
CA HIS A 331 2.76 3.01 0.91
C HIS A 331 1.51 3.57 1.59
N ARG A 332 0.87 2.80 2.48
CA ARG A 332 -0.29 3.27 3.26
C ARG A 332 0.12 4.33 4.27
N ILE A 333 1.11 4.04 5.11
CA ILE A 333 1.55 4.99 6.15
C ILE A 333 2.16 6.25 5.55
N GLY A 334 2.83 6.14 4.40
CA GLY A 334 3.39 7.28 3.67
C GLY A 334 2.35 8.27 3.13
N ARG A 335 1.04 8.12 3.41
CA ARG A 335 0.00 9.14 3.18
C ARG A 335 -0.04 10.18 4.28
N THR A 336 0.54 9.92 5.43
CA THR A 336 0.70 10.87 6.54
C THR A 336 2.16 11.30 6.72
N GLY A 337 2.43 12.25 7.59
CA GLY A 337 3.79 12.66 7.95
C GLY A 337 4.56 13.42 6.86
N ARG A 338 3.87 14.06 5.91
CA ARG A 338 4.51 14.82 4.83
C ARG A 338 4.42 16.34 5.03
N MET A 339 5.26 17.09 4.32
CA MET A 339 5.31 18.58 4.36
C MET A 339 5.67 19.15 5.75
N GLY A 340 6.46 18.43 6.55
CA GLY A 340 6.87 18.90 7.87
C GLY A 340 5.80 18.75 8.96
N ASN A 341 4.69 18.06 8.68
CA ASN A 341 3.65 17.74 9.65
C ASN A 341 3.91 16.37 10.28
N PHE A 342 3.73 16.30 11.60
CA PHE A 342 3.76 15.03 12.33
C PHE A 342 2.57 14.16 11.93
N GLY A 343 2.84 12.92 11.54
CA GLY A 343 1.81 11.96 11.13
C GLY A 343 1.64 10.81 12.12
N VAL A 344 0.44 10.23 12.17
CA VAL A 344 0.16 9.03 12.94
C VAL A 344 -0.37 7.93 12.04
N ALA A 345 0.22 6.74 12.18
CA ALA A 345 -0.28 5.51 11.57
C ALA A 345 -0.66 4.52 12.67
N TRP A 346 -1.90 4.03 12.66
CA TRP A 346 -2.40 3.08 13.66
C TRP A 346 -2.93 1.80 13.00
N SER A 347 -2.45 0.65 13.44
CA SER A 347 -2.83 -0.65 12.86
C SER A 347 -3.64 -1.48 13.86
N LEU A 348 -4.79 -1.98 13.44
CA LEU A 348 -5.65 -2.90 14.19
C LEU A 348 -5.26 -4.34 13.84
N VAL A 349 -4.58 -5.02 14.74
CA VAL A 349 -3.88 -6.28 14.46
C VAL A 349 -4.58 -7.44 15.17
N SER A 350 -5.11 -8.39 14.42
CA SER A 350 -5.58 -9.67 14.97
C SER A 350 -4.40 -10.61 15.26
N SER A 351 -4.65 -11.67 16.03
CA SER A 351 -3.60 -12.65 16.36
C SER A 351 -2.96 -13.28 15.12
N GLU A 352 -3.74 -13.54 14.06
CA GLU A 352 -3.22 -14.10 12.81
C GLU A 352 -2.33 -13.10 12.04
N GLU A 353 -2.53 -11.81 12.24
CA GLU A 353 -1.76 -10.73 11.59
C GLU A 353 -0.44 -10.38 12.34
N MET A 354 -0.23 -10.92 13.55
CA MET A 354 0.98 -10.63 14.36
C MET A 354 2.29 -11.04 13.68
N GLY A 355 2.25 -12.05 12.81
CA GLY A 355 3.41 -12.45 12.00
C GLY A 355 3.91 -11.31 11.12
N MET A 356 3.02 -10.53 10.52
CA MET A 356 3.38 -9.36 9.71
C MET A 356 4.01 -8.26 10.58
N VAL A 357 3.49 -7.99 11.78
CA VAL A 357 4.11 -7.03 12.72
C VAL A 357 5.55 -7.42 13.03
N SER A 358 5.80 -8.72 13.27
CA SER A 358 7.15 -9.22 13.51
C SER A 358 8.08 -9.03 12.31
N ILE A 359 7.59 -9.22 11.09
CA ILE A 359 8.34 -8.95 9.84
C ILE A 359 8.66 -7.46 9.74
N LEU A 360 7.67 -6.58 9.93
CA LEU A 360 7.85 -5.14 9.86
C LEU A 360 8.91 -4.64 10.85
N LYS A 361 8.89 -5.13 12.10
CA LYS A 361 9.85 -4.75 13.15
C LYS A 361 11.24 -5.34 12.93
N ASN A 362 11.32 -6.65 12.79
CA ASN A 362 12.58 -7.38 12.90
C ASN A 362 13.34 -7.48 11.58
N VAL A 363 12.64 -7.50 10.45
CA VAL A 363 13.26 -7.63 9.13
C VAL A 363 13.47 -6.26 8.49
N HIS A 364 12.50 -5.36 8.64
CA HIS A 364 12.53 -4.04 8.01
C HIS A 364 12.86 -2.89 8.98
N GLY A 365 13.10 -3.19 10.26
CA GLY A 365 13.57 -2.20 11.25
C GLY A 365 12.58 -1.07 11.55
N LEU A 366 11.27 -1.28 11.28
CA LEU A 366 10.28 -0.25 11.51
C LEU A 366 9.99 -0.08 13.02
N ASP A 367 10.00 1.16 13.49
CA ASP A 367 9.64 1.47 14.88
C ASP A 367 8.12 1.53 15.06
N ILE A 368 7.51 0.36 15.21
CA ILE A 368 6.06 0.21 15.43
C ILE A 368 5.82 -0.17 16.89
N ASN A 369 5.12 0.68 17.62
CA ASN A 369 4.91 0.50 19.05
C ASN A 369 3.52 -0.05 19.36
N GLU A 370 3.46 -1.04 20.29
CA GLU A 370 2.17 -1.52 20.80
C GLU A 370 1.53 -0.43 21.65
N SER A 371 0.24 -0.18 21.41
CA SER A 371 -0.52 0.86 22.09
C SER A 371 -1.92 0.34 22.41
N GLU A 372 -2.41 0.67 23.59
CA GLU A 372 -3.77 0.35 23.98
C GLU A 372 -4.77 1.19 23.19
N ILE A 373 -5.96 0.63 22.96
CA ILE A 373 -7.06 1.38 22.34
C ILE A 373 -7.57 2.39 23.36
N PRO A 374 -7.69 3.69 23.02
CA PRO A 374 -8.25 4.68 23.91
C PRO A 374 -9.67 4.31 24.36
N GLU A 375 -9.98 4.54 25.62
CA GLU A 375 -11.34 4.40 26.14
C GLU A 375 -12.07 5.74 26.04
N ASN A 376 -13.22 5.76 25.38
CA ASN A 376 -14.06 6.94 25.22
C ASN A 376 -15.46 6.70 25.81
N GLU A 377 -16.02 7.73 26.45
CA GLU A 377 -17.36 7.68 27.04
C GLU A 377 -18.47 7.53 25.94
N ASN A 378 -18.23 8.06 24.76
CA ASN A 378 -19.14 7.97 23.61
C ASN A 378 -18.89 6.69 22.81
N GLN A 379 -19.36 5.56 23.27
CA GLN A 379 -19.22 4.28 22.58
C GLN A 379 -20.35 4.07 21.56
N TYR A 380 -20.06 4.32 20.26
CA TYR A 380 -20.98 3.93 19.19
C TYR A 380 -21.00 2.41 18.95
N PHE A 381 -19.98 1.71 19.39
CA PHE A 381 -19.87 0.26 19.29
C PHE A 381 -19.46 -0.30 20.67
N SER A 382 -20.16 -1.34 21.14
CA SER A 382 -19.79 -2.04 22.36
C SER A 382 -18.66 -3.02 22.11
N ARG A 383 -17.67 -3.04 23.02
CA ARG A 383 -16.64 -4.08 23.04
C ARG A 383 -17.26 -5.41 23.44
N LYS A 384 -16.90 -6.44 22.69
CA LYS A 384 -17.33 -7.82 22.97
C LYS A 384 -16.17 -8.61 23.56
N LYS A 385 -16.46 -9.58 24.41
CA LYS A 385 -15.45 -10.51 24.89
C LYS A 385 -14.92 -11.32 23.70
N ASP A 386 -13.62 -11.28 23.47
CA ASP A 386 -12.96 -11.97 22.36
C ASP A 386 -11.64 -12.57 22.81
N TRP A 387 -11.59 -13.87 22.90
CA TRP A 387 -10.39 -14.60 23.29
C TRP A 387 -9.27 -14.55 22.23
N ASN A 388 -9.58 -14.17 21.01
CA ASN A 388 -8.58 -13.96 19.97
C ASN A 388 -7.58 -12.86 20.32
N GLU A 389 -7.99 -11.89 21.15
CA GLU A 389 -7.11 -10.81 21.63
C GLU A 389 -6.00 -11.31 22.56
N HIS A 390 -6.23 -12.45 23.21
CA HIS A 390 -5.34 -13.08 24.18
C HIS A 390 -4.70 -14.37 23.64
N SER A 391 -4.98 -14.75 22.40
CA SER A 391 -4.45 -15.98 21.81
C SER A 391 -3.10 -15.75 21.11
N ASN A 392 -2.29 -16.80 21.08
CA ASN A 392 -1.09 -16.87 20.23
C ASN A 392 -1.45 -17.15 18.75
N LEU A 393 -0.44 -17.29 17.89
CA LEU A 393 -0.61 -17.57 16.44
C LEU A 393 -1.39 -18.86 16.14
N PHE A 394 -1.45 -19.80 17.09
CA PHE A 394 -2.18 -21.08 16.98
C PHE A 394 -3.59 -21.00 17.57
N GLY A 395 -4.04 -19.82 17.98
CA GLY A 395 -5.34 -19.61 18.63
C GLY A 395 -5.41 -20.15 20.06
N MET A 396 -4.25 -20.35 20.71
CA MET A 396 -4.18 -20.85 22.09
C MET A 396 -4.06 -19.68 23.07
N VAL A 397 -4.87 -19.70 24.12
CA VAL A 397 -4.92 -18.74 25.24
C VAL A 397 -4.28 -19.36 26.46
N SER A 398 -3.33 -18.69 27.07
CA SER A 398 -2.69 -19.12 28.31
C SER A 398 -3.56 -18.78 29.51
N LEU A 399 -3.91 -19.80 30.30
CA LEU A 399 -4.64 -19.68 31.54
C LEU A 399 -3.71 -20.01 32.71
N SER A 400 -3.65 -19.16 33.73
CA SER A 400 -3.03 -19.43 35.00
C SER A 400 -4.09 -19.94 35.97
N ILE A 401 -3.79 -21.04 36.66
CA ILE A 401 -4.67 -21.72 37.60
C ILE A 401 -3.95 -21.75 38.95
N ASP A 402 -4.58 -21.34 40.04
CA ASP A 402 -4.02 -21.29 41.38
C ASP A 402 -3.90 -22.67 42.05
N VAL A 403 -3.45 -23.66 41.30
CA VAL A 403 -3.23 -25.05 41.76
C VAL A 403 -1.90 -25.54 41.20
N GLY A 404 -1.04 -26.12 42.02
CA GLY A 404 0.29 -26.52 41.65
C GLY A 404 0.72 -27.89 42.19
N VAL A 405 2.06 -28.07 42.26
CA VAL A 405 2.69 -29.29 42.79
C VAL A 405 2.29 -29.55 44.25
N ASP A 406 2.09 -28.51 45.07
CA ASP A 406 1.69 -28.61 46.46
C ASP A 406 0.35 -29.36 46.67
N GLU A 407 -0.55 -29.28 45.70
CA GLU A 407 -1.81 -30.06 45.70
C GLU A 407 -1.67 -31.41 44.95
N GLY A 408 -0.43 -31.82 44.64
CA GLY A 408 -0.13 -33.11 44.05
C GLY A 408 -0.39 -33.22 42.55
N LEU A 409 -0.47 -32.07 41.84
CA LEU A 409 -0.59 -32.04 40.40
C LEU A 409 0.76 -32.32 39.73
N ASN A 410 0.67 -32.93 38.58
CA ASN A 410 1.72 -33.01 37.56
C ASN A 410 1.10 -32.78 36.18
N HIS A 411 1.90 -32.68 35.15
CA HIS A 411 1.43 -32.40 33.78
C HIS A 411 0.28 -33.32 33.33
N GLN A 412 0.43 -34.64 33.55
CA GLN A 412 -0.56 -35.63 33.17
C GLN A 412 -1.86 -35.47 33.95
N LYS A 413 -1.76 -35.26 35.27
CA LYS A 413 -2.93 -35.08 36.16
C LYS A 413 -3.68 -33.80 35.81
N LEU A 414 -2.99 -32.68 35.51
CA LEU A 414 -3.64 -31.43 35.12
C LEU A 414 -4.35 -31.58 33.77
N PHE A 415 -3.66 -32.23 32.80
CA PHE A 415 -4.26 -32.55 31.51
C PHE A 415 -5.52 -33.40 31.64
N ASP A 416 -5.45 -34.50 32.37
CA ASP A 416 -6.55 -35.43 32.58
C ASP A 416 -7.70 -34.79 33.36
N TRP A 417 -7.37 -33.95 34.35
CA TRP A 417 -8.37 -33.21 35.12
C TRP A 417 -9.15 -32.25 34.24
N VAL A 418 -8.47 -31.36 33.51
CA VAL A 418 -9.14 -30.41 32.61
C VAL A 418 -9.95 -31.13 31.53
N LYS A 419 -9.38 -32.18 30.93
CA LYS A 419 -10.06 -33.00 29.93
C LYS A 419 -11.30 -33.72 30.49
N GLY A 420 -11.22 -34.19 31.73
CA GLY A 420 -12.31 -34.86 32.40
C GLY A 420 -13.49 -33.91 32.71
N LEU A 421 -13.22 -32.65 33.01
CA LEU A 421 -14.24 -31.64 33.34
C LEU A 421 -15.19 -31.36 32.18
N ILE A 422 -14.69 -31.29 30.94
CA ILE A 422 -15.43 -30.74 29.81
C ILE A 422 -15.40 -31.56 28.52
N ARG A 423 -14.77 -32.73 28.52
CA ARG A 423 -14.64 -33.60 27.34
C ARG A 423 -14.18 -32.87 26.06
N ILE A 424 -13.11 -32.08 26.18
CA ILE A 424 -12.49 -31.40 25.03
C ILE A 424 -11.54 -32.32 24.27
N SER A 425 -11.30 -32.01 23.00
CA SER A 425 -10.27 -32.69 22.20
C SER A 425 -8.87 -32.37 22.73
N ASP A 426 -7.97 -33.33 22.66
CA ASP A 426 -6.56 -33.16 23.02
C ASP A 426 -5.92 -32.01 22.21
N LEU A 427 -6.36 -31.79 20.98
CA LEU A 427 -5.92 -30.68 20.11
C LEU A 427 -6.36 -29.29 20.65
N ALA A 428 -7.26 -29.22 21.60
CA ALA A 428 -7.68 -27.97 22.21
C ALA A 428 -6.89 -27.62 23.47
N ILE A 429 -5.94 -28.45 23.88
CA ILE A 429 -5.03 -28.26 25.01
C ILE A 429 -3.61 -28.15 24.43
N GLY A 430 -2.93 -27.07 24.72
CA GLY A 430 -1.56 -26.80 24.31
C GLY A 430 -0.54 -27.10 25.40
N SER A 431 0.44 -26.24 25.55
CA SER A 431 1.50 -26.39 26.55
C SER A 431 0.96 -26.32 27.97
N ILE A 432 1.60 -27.08 28.87
CA ILE A 432 1.31 -27.11 30.29
C ILE A 432 2.62 -26.84 31.03
N SER A 433 2.62 -25.94 31.99
CA SER A 433 3.69 -25.77 32.99
C SER A 433 3.10 -25.74 34.36
N ILE A 434 3.83 -26.31 35.34
CA ILE A 434 3.37 -26.42 36.72
C ILE A 434 4.48 -25.94 37.62
N ASP A 435 4.13 -24.97 38.47
CA ASP A 435 4.97 -24.45 39.53
C ASP A 435 4.49 -24.99 40.92
N GLU A 436 5.10 -24.56 42.00
CA GLU A 436 4.77 -25.06 43.36
C GLU A 436 3.29 -24.82 43.73
N ARG A 437 2.76 -23.63 43.44
CA ARG A 437 1.44 -23.17 43.83
C ARG A 437 0.49 -22.83 42.72
N ASP A 438 0.98 -22.71 41.53
CA ASP A 438 0.19 -22.39 40.35
C ASP A 438 0.56 -23.26 39.16
N SER A 439 -0.24 -23.24 38.16
CA SER A 439 0.04 -23.90 36.86
C SER A 439 -0.50 -23.06 35.72
N LYS A 440 0.14 -23.22 34.56
CA LYS A 440 -0.31 -22.60 33.34
C LYS A 440 -0.68 -23.68 32.31
N ILE A 441 -1.79 -23.45 31.63
CA ILE A 441 -2.29 -24.33 30.58
C ILE A 441 -2.76 -23.50 29.39
N GLU A 442 -2.36 -23.88 28.20
CA GLU A 442 -2.87 -23.27 26.99
C GLU A 442 -4.15 -23.99 26.52
N ILE A 443 -5.20 -23.22 26.28
CA ILE A 443 -6.49 -23.69 25.81
C ILE A 443 -6.87 -22.98 24.52
N HIS A 444 -7.31 -23.75 23.51
CA HIS A 444 -7.79 -23.15 22.27
C HIS A 444 -8.94 -22.16 22.53
N GLN A 445 -8.89 -20.97 21.94
CA GLN A 445 -9.79 -19.83 22.18
C GLN A 445 -11.27 -20.21 22.16
N SER A 446 -11.68 -21.16 21.29
CA SER A 446 -13.08 -21.61 21.21
C SER A 446 -13.57 -22.40 22.43
N LYS A 447 -12.69 -22.75 23.37
CA LYS A 447 -12.99 -23.58 24.56
C LYS A 447 -12.70 -22.87 25.88
N VAL A 448 -12.10 -21.68 25.86
CA VAL A 448 -11.66 -20.97 27.06
C VAL A 448 -12.79 -20.73 28.06
N ASP A 449 -13.93 -20.19 27.61
CA ASP A 449 -15.08 -19.96 28.52
C ASP A 449 -15.59 -21.24 29.17
N TYR A 450 -15.59 -22.35 28.45
CA TYR A 450 -16.01 -23.65 28.98
C TYR A 450 -15.02 -24.16 30.03
N VAL A 451 -13.70 -24.03 29.77
CA VAL A 451 -12.64 -24.46 30.69
C VAL A 451 -12.69 -23.64 31.97
N ILE A 452 -12.70 -22.31 31.87
CA ILE A 452 -12.76 -21.41 33.03
C ILE A 452 -14.01 -21.76 33.87
N SER A 453 -15.19 -21.80 33.24
CA SER A 453 -16.43 -22.09 33.96
C SER A 453 -16.45 -23.47 34.59
N ALA A 454 -15.83 -24.48 33.99
CA ALA A 454 -15.74 -25.82 34.53
C ALA A 454 -14.79 -25.90 35.73
N ILE A 455 -13.61 -25.27 35.65
CA ILE A 455 -12.64 -25.25 36.73
C ILE A 455 -13.20 -24.49 37.95
N GLU A 456 -13.75 -23.29 37.75
CA GLU A 456 -14.30 -22.49 38.85
C GLU A 456 -15.52 -23.14 39.56
N LYS A 457 -16.30 -23.95 38.85
CA LYS A 457 -17.43 -24.69 39.41
C LYS A 457 -17.03 -26.02 40.06
N ASN A 458 -15.83 -26.51 39.78
CA ASN A 458 -15.35 -27.77 40.34
C ASN A 458 -15.02 -27.65 41.80
N LYS A 459 -15.38 -28.67 42.60
CA LYS A 459 -15.13 -28.73 44.05
C LYS A 459 -14.25 -29.90 44.46
N ASP A 460 -13.63 -30.59 43.51
CA ASP A 460 -12.84 -31.80 43.78
C ASP A 460 -11.64 -31.52 44.73
N LEU A 461 -11.12 -30.27 44.67
CA LEU A 461 -10.00 -29.84 45.54
C LEU A 461 -10.44 -29.23 46.87
N GLY A 462 -11.72 -29.26 47.20
CA GLY A 462 -12.26 -28.76 48.49
C GLY A 462 -12.24 -27.22 48.62
N ARG A 463 -11.80 -26.48 47.59
CA ARG A 463 -11.77 -25.02 47.56
C ARG A 463 -12.17 -24.51 46.16
N ILE A 464 -12.46 -23.22 46.07
CA ILE A 464 -12.63 -22.56 44.78
C ILE A 464 -11.25 -22.39 44.14
N VAL A 465 -11.15 -22.79 42.88
CA VAL A 465 -9.96 -22.63 42.08
C VAL A 465 -10.15 -21.39 41.21
N HIS A 466 -9.19 -20.47 41.24
CA HIS A 466 -9.24 -19.26 40.43
C HIS A 466 -8.44 -19.42 39.15
N VAL A 467 -9.01 -18.93 38.05
CA VAL A 467 -8.39 -18.95 36.77
C VAL A 467 -8.22 -17.53 36.23
N ALA A 468 -7.02 -17.19 35.84
CA ALA A 468 -6.69 -15.91 35.23
C ALA A 468 -6.13 -16.13 33.81
N VAL A 469 -6.35 -15.17 32.95
CA VAL A 469 -5.71 -15.13 31.62
C VAL A 469 -4.37 -14.45 31.76
N VAL A 470 -3.31 -15.02 31.17
CA VAL A 470 -1.92 -14.55 31.28
C VAL A 470 -1.40 -14.05 29.95
#